data_5e08b814ad9f8e1907c90696c40e2697
#
_entry.id   5e08b814ad9f8e1907c90696c40e2697
#
_cell.length_a   1.000
_cell.length_b   1.000
_cell.length_c   1.000
_cell.angle_alpha   90.00
_cell.angle_beta   90.00
_cell.angle_gamma   90.00
#
_symmetry.space_group_name_H-M   'P 1'
#
loop_
_entity.id
_entity.type
_entity.pdbx_description
1 polymer ?
#
loop_
_entity_poly.entity_id
_entity_poly.type
_entity_poly.pdbx_seq_one_letter_code
_entity_poly.pdbx_strand_id
1 'polypeptide(L)'
;MGFHTFDAAEADRLSDPTRFRFCSREELLQHLPTGDGTRLLDLGSGSGFYTDELAPHVGRVAALDVQRAMHGSYRDRGMPDNVDPITAEAGSLPFRDGTFDGIVSTMTFHESTTEGSIAEAARVLAEGGRFVAVDWSAA
;
A
#
# COMPACT_ATOMS: atom_id res chain seq x y z
N MET A 1 12.52 -19.38 -1.56
CA MET A 1 12.83 -18.26 -0.72
C MET A 1 11.62 -17.73 0.00
N GLY A 2 11.77 -17.50 1.26
CA GLY A 2 10.66 -17.10 2.08
C GLY A 2 10.19 -15.67 1.87
N PHE A 3 9.00 -15.43 2.30
CA PHE A 3 8.39 -14.14 2.38
C PHE A 3 9.04 -13.37 3.54
N HIS A 4 9.46 -12.13 3.27
CA HIS A 4 10.07 -11.29 4.29
C HIS A 4 9.13 -10.15 4.69
N THR A 5 8.93 -9.95 5.98
CA THR A 5 8.17 -8.82 6.51
C THR A 5 9.04 -8.03 7.49
N PHE A 6 8.80 -6.74 7.56
CA PHE A 6 9.45 -5.92 8.57
C PHE A 6 8.89 -6.24 9.95
N ASP A 7 9.76 -6.24 10.95
CA ASP A 7 9.35 -6.31 12.34
C ASP A 7 8.56 -5.04 12.69
N ALA A 8 7.50 -5.18 13.46
CA ALA A 8 6.71 -4.03 13.90
C ALA A 8 7.55 -3.02 14.70
N ALA A 9 8.60 -3.49 15.39
CA ALA A 9 9.53 -2.60 16.09
C ALA A 9 10.33 -1.69 15.14
N GLU A 10 10.37 -2.00 13.85
CA GLU A 10 11.05 -1.20 12.84
C GLU A 10 10.14 -0.14 12.21
N ALA A 11 8.90 -0.01 12.68
CA ALA A 11 7.92 0.92 12.09
C ALA A 11 8.44 2.36 12.02
N ASP A 12 9.21 2.81 13.01
CA ASP A 12 9.78 4.16 13.02
C ASP A 12 10.77 4.37 11.87
N ARG A 13 11.54 3.35 11.53
CA ARG A 13 12.45 3.39 10.37
C ARG A 13 11.67 3.54 9.07
N LEU A 14 10.54 2.85 8.95
CA LEU A 14 9.70 2.91 7.76
C LEU A 14 9.06 4.29 7.57
N SER A 15 8.99 5.09 8.62
CA SER A 15 8.44 6.44 8.59
C SER A 15 9.51 7.52 8.36
N ASP A 16 10.77 7.14 8.14
CA ASP A 16 11.85 8.09 7.93
C ASP A 16 11.68 8.82 6.58
N PRO A 17 11.70 10.17 6.58
CA PRO A 17 11.59 10.94 5.34
C PRO A 17 12.63 10.62 4.27
N THR A 18 13.78 10.02 4.64
CA THR A 18 14.79 9.60 3.67
C THR A 18 14.24 8.60 2.65
N ARG A 19 13.12 7.97 2.93
CA ARG A 19 12.44 7.07 1.97
C ARG A 19 12.06 7.78 0.68
N PHE A 20 11.84 9.09 0.72
CA PHE A 20 11.55 9.87 -0.48
C PHE A 20 12.69 9.90 -1.50
N ARG A 21 13.90 9.48 -1.14
CA ARG A 21 14.99 9.28 -2.09
C ARG A 21 14.66 8.24 -3.14
N PHE A 22 13.82 7.25 -2.79
CA PHE A 22 13.51 6.12 -3.64
C PHE A 22 12.23 6.34 -4.44
N CYS A 23 11.28 7.05 -3.84
CA CYS A 23 10.04 7.40 -4.51
C CYS A 23 9.40 8.58 -3.80
N SER A 24 9.19 9.68 -4.50
CA SER A 24 8.52 10.84 -3.95
C SER A 24 7.00 10.69 -4.03
N ARG A 25 6.29 11.48 -3.23
CA ARG A 25 4.83 11.58 -3.30
C ARG A 25 4.38 11.95 -4.71
N GLU A 26 5.07 12.90 -5.31
CA GLU A 26 4.74 13.41 -6.65
C GLU A 26 4.87 12.32 -7.71
N GLU A 27 5.89 11.48 -7.62
CA GLU A 27 6.07 10.35 -8.53
C GLU A 27 4.91 9.35 -8.42
N LEU A 28 4.48 9.04 -7.19
CA LEU A 28 3.35 8.14 -6.98
C LEU A 28 2.06 8.74 -7.52
N LEU A 29 1.76 9.99 -7.17
CA LEU A 29 0.53 10.66 -7.58
C LEU A 29 0.44 10.83 -9.09
N GLN A 30 1.56 10.95 -9.77
CA GLN A 30 1.61 11.06 -11.23
C GLN A 30 1.06 9.80 -11.91
N HIS A 31 1.19 8.65 -11.29
CA HIS A 31 0.82 7.36 -11.88
C HIS A 31 -0.49 6.80 -11.34
N LEU A 32 -1.05 7.38 -10.28
CA LEU A 32 -2.27 6.89 -9.65
C LEU A 32 -3.47 7.77 -10.00
N PRO A 33 -4.67 7.19 -10.08
CA PRO A 33 -5.88 8.00 -10.17
C PRO A 33 -6.07 8.78 -8.86
N THR A 34 -6.59 9.99 -8.96
CA THR A 34 -6.87 10.85 -7.81
C THR A 34 -8.29 11.39 -7.89
N GLY A 35 -8.79 11.97 -6.81
CA GLY A 35 -10.11 12.57 -6.73
C GLY A 35 -10.94 11.99 -5.59
N ASP A 36 -12.02 12.69 -5.24
CA ASP A 36 -12.85 12.35 -4.08
C ASP A 36 -13.59 11.01 -4.22
N GLY A 37 -13.81 10.54 -5.44
CA GLY A 37 -14.42 9.24 -5.68
C GLY A 37 -13.46 8.10 -5.86
N THR A 38 -12.16 8.36 -5.80
CA THR A 38 -11.12 7.36 -6.04
C THR A 38 -10.92 6.47 -4.82
N ARG A 39 -10.84 5.16 -5.07
CA ARG A 39 -10.51 4.16 -4.05
C ARG A 39 -9.17 3.54 -4.38
N LEU A 40 -8.23 3.66 -3.45
CA LEU A 40 -6.90 3.05 -3.57
C LEU A 40 -6.72 1.90 -2.59
N LEU A 41 -5.95 0.91 -3.02
CA LEU A 41 -5.43 -0.14 -2.15
C LEU A 41 -3.92 0.04 -2.01
N ASP A 42 -3.43 0.14 -0.78
CA ASP A 42 -2.01 0.21 -0.48
C ASP A 42 -1.58 -1.16 0.05
N LEU A 43 -0.88 -1.92 -0.79
CA LEU A 43 -0.38 -3.25 -0.44
C LEU A 43 0.92 -3.14 0.34
N GLY A 44 0.91 -3.63 1.59
CA GLY A 44 2.06 -3.54 2.47
C GLY A 44 2.26 -2.11 2.98
N SER A 45 1.19 -1.52 3.51
CA SER A 45 1.18 -0.12 3.96
C SER A 45 2.15 0.16 5.12
N GLY A 46 2.50 -0.86 5.90
CA GLY A 46 3.35 -0.70 7.07
C GLY A 46 2.76 0.29 8.05
N SER A 47 3.56 1.23 8.52
CA SER A 47 3.14 2.29 9.44
C SER A 47 2.51 3.51 8.75
N GLY A 48 2.23 3.42 7.45
CA GLY A 48 1.46 4.43 6.73
C GLY A 48 2.24 5.58 6.13
N PHE A 49 3.55 5.45 5.95
CA PHE A 49 4.39 6.53 5.45
C PHE A 49 3.89 7.09 4.11
N TYR A 50 3.72 6.23 3.11
CA TYR A 50 3.19 6.65 1.81
C TYR A 50 1.67 6.80 1.82
N THR A 51 0.98 6.01 2.64
CA THR A 51 -0.48 6.10 2.78
C THR A 51 -0.90 7.51 3.19
N ASP A 52 -0.19 8.12 4.15
CA ASP A 52 -0.44 9.49 4.60
C ASP A 52 -0.32 10.50 3.45
N GLU A 53 0.61 10.28 2.54
CA GLU A 53 0.84 11.19 1.42
C GLU A 53 -0.22 11.05 0.34
N LEU A 54 -0.84 9.89 0.22
CA LEU A 54 -1.86 9.60 -0.79
C LEU A 54 -3.27 9.97 -0.32
N ALA A 55 -3.56 9.77 0.97
CA ALA A 55 -4.90 9.92 1.53
C ALA A 55 -5.57 11.26 1.23
N PRO A 56 -4.87 12.43 1.28
CA PRO A 56 -5.51 13.71 1.00
C PRO A 56 -5.98 13.89 -0.45
N HIS A 57 -5.51 13.05 -1.36
CA HIS A 57 -5.75 13.19 -2.81
C HIS A 57 -6.81 12.25 -3.36
N VAL A 58 -7.39 11.41 -2.51
CA VAL A 58 -8.35 10.37 -2.94
C VAL A 58 -9.52 10.31 -1.96
N GLY A 59 -10.55 9.54 -2.32
CA GLY A 59 -11.71 9.37 -1.47
C GLY A 59 -11.43 8.46 -0.29
N ARG A 60 -10.87 7.28 -0.56
CA ARG A 60 -10.53 6.30 0.49
C ARG A 60 -9.29 5.51 0.12
N VAL A 61 -8.56 5.08 1.15
CA VAL A 61 -7.43 4.18 1.00
C VAL A 61 -7.63 2.98 1.92
N ALA A 62 -7.59 1.78 1.37
CA ALA A 62 -7.47 0.57 2.16
C ALA A 62 -5.99 0.30 2.38
N ALA A 63 -5.55 0.38 3.63
CA ALA A 63 -4.16 0.17 4.01
C ALA A 63 -3.99 -1.27 4.49
N LEU A 64 -3.42 -2.11 3.64
CA LEU A 64 -3.30 -3.54 3.89
C LEU A 64 -1.89 -3.91 4.33
N ASP A 65 -1.81 -4.66 5.42
CA ASP A 65 -0.55 -5.23 5.89
C ASP A 65 -0.82 -6.57 6.57
N VAL A 66 0.14 -7.47 6.50
CA VAL A 66 0.04 -8.77 7.18
C VAL A 66 0.29 -8.64 8.68
N GLN A 67 0.95 -7.59 9.11
CA GLN A 67 1.30 -7.35 10.51
C GLN A 67 0.31 -6.38 11.15
N ARG A 68 -0.57 -6.90 11.96
CA ARG A 68 -1.55 -6.07 12.67
C ARG A 68 -0.90 -4.96 13.51
N ALA A 69 0.28 -5.23 14.06
CA ALA A 69 1.01 -4.25 14.86
C ALA A 69 1.42 -3.01 14.06
N MET A 70 1.62 -3.14 12.74
CA MET A 70 1.90 -1.99 11.88
C MET A 70 0.72 -1.02 11.87
N HIS A 71 -0.50 -1.52 11.86
CA HIS A 71 -1.70 -0.66 11.95
C HIS A 71 -1.80 0.04 13.29
N GLY A 72 -1.39 -0.62 14.38
CA GLY A 72 -1.31 -0.01 15.69
C GLY A 72 -0.34 1.17 15.70
N SER A 73 0.85 0.99 15.16
CA SER A 73 1.84 2.05 15.02
C SER A 73 1.32 3.20 14.17
N TYR A 74 0.60 2.90 13.11
CA TYR A 74 0.00 3.92 12.25
C TYR A 74 -1.07 4.74 13.01
N ARG A 75 -1.94 4.06 13.73
CA ARG A 75 -2.97 4.73 14.55
C ARG A 75 -2.34 5.65 15.59
N ASP A 76 -1.25 5.21 16.23
CA ASP A 76 -0.54 5.99 17.24
C ASP A 76 0.06 7.28 16.67
N ARG A 77 0.47 7.25 15.39
CA ARG A 77 0.97 8.45 14.70
C ARG A 77 -0.13 9.38 14.18
N GLY A 78 -1.38 8.93 14.17
CA GLY A 78 -2.50 9.68 13.63
C GLY A 78 -2.88 9.23 12.22
N MET A 79 -3.75 8.23 12.13
CA MET A 79 -4.26 7.72 10.86
C MET A 79 -5.34 8.65 10.32
N PRO A 80 -5.30 9.06 9.04
CA PRO A 80 -6.38 9.86 8.45
C PRO A 80 -7.73 9.15 8.49
N ASP A 81 -8.82 9.91 8.54
CA ASP A 81 -10.19 9.39 8.64
C ASP A 81 -10.61 8.57 7.43
N ASN A 82 -10.02 8.83 6.26
CA ASN A 82 -10.34 8.12 5.03
C ASN A 82 -9.44 6.91 4.76
N VAL A 83 -8.68 6.48 5.74
CA VAL A 83 -7.84 5.27 5.67
C VAL A 83 -8.50 4.15 6.46
N ASP A 84 -8.66 2.99 5.82
CA ASP A 84 -9.20 1.78 6.42
C ASP A 84 -8.08 0.76 6.57
N PRO A 85 -7.63 0.45 7.79
CA PRO A 85 -6.58 -0.54 8.00
C PRO A 85 -7.14 -1.96 7.87
N ILE A 86 -6.48 -2.79 7.07
CA ILE A 86 -6.89 -4.17 6.82
C ILE A 86 -5.70 -5.09 7.07
N THR A 87 -5.88 -6.10 7.91
CA THR A 87 -4.87 -7.13 8.14
C THR A 87 -5.20 -8.34 7.28
N ALA A 88 -4.39 -8.58 6.25
CA ALA A 88 -4.59 -9.69 5.33
C ALA A 88 -3.34 -9.94 4.51
N GLU A 89 -3.31 -11.07 3.81
CA GLU A 89 -2.26 -11.42 2.89
C GLU A 89 -2.63 -11.01 1.47
N ALA A 90 -1.64 -10.62 0.68
CA ALA A 90 -1.84 -10.20 -0.71
C ALA A 90 -2.35 -11.34 -1.60
N GLY A 91 -2.10 -12.57 -1.21
CA GLY A 91 -2.57 -13.75 -1.96
C GLY A 91 -4.04 -14.09 -1.75
N SER A 92 -4.72 -13.42 -0.83
CA SER A 92 -6.14 -13.65 -0.52
C SER A 92 -6.75 -12.35 -0.03
N LEU A 93 -7.14 -11.49 -0.96
CA LEU A 93 -7.63 -10.15 -0.64
C LEU A 93 -9.12 -10.18 -0.26
N PRO A 94 -9.49 -9.60 0.89
CA PRO A 94 -10.87 -9.62 1.37
C PRO A 94 -11.74 -8.53 0.71
N PHE A 95 -11.66 -8.42 -0.61
CA PHE A 95 -12.40 -7.42 -1.36
C PHE A 95 -13.09 -8.07 -2.56
N ARG A 96 -14.16 -7.42 -3.02
CA ARG A 96 -14.86 -7.84 -4.23
C ARG A 96 -14.05 -7.52 -5.47
N ASP A 97 -14.37 -8.18 -6.57
CA ASP A 97 -13.79 -7.89 -7.88
C ASP A 97 -14.01 -6.41 -8.23
N GLY A 98 -13.01 -5.80 -8.81
CA GLY A 98 -13.14 -4.44 -9.33
C GLY A 98 -13.38 -3.35 -8.30
N THR A 99 -12.93 -3.54 -7.05
CA THR A 99 -13.20 -2.58 -5.96
C THR A 99 -12.37 -1.31 -6.07
N PHE A 100 -11.12 -1.41 -6.56
CA PHE A 100 -10.17 -0.30 -6.49
C PHE A 100 -9.86 0.30 -7.86
N ASP A 101 -9.74 1.62 -7.89
CA ASP A 101 -9.32 2.36 -9.07
C ASP A 101 -7.80 2.35 -9.25
N GLY A 102 -7.08 2.18 -8.17
CA GLY A 102 -5.62 2.07 -8.16
C GLY A 102 -5.13 1.20 -7.04
N ILE A 103 -4.03 0.51 -7.30
CA ILE A 103 -3.31 -0.29 -6.30
C ILE A 103 -1.88 0.19 -6.30
N VAL A 104 -1.34 0.43 -5.11
CA VAL A 104 0.05 0.84 -4.94
C VAL A 104 0.76 -0.15 -4.02
N SER A 105 2.00 -0.47 -4.36
CA SER A 105 2.88 -1.26 -3.51
C SER A 105 4.25 -0.57 -3.49
N THR A 106 4.68 -0.14 -2.30
CA THR A 106 5.93 0.60 -2.16
C THR A 106 6.91 -0.19 -1.31
N MET A 107 8.07 -0.50 -1.88
CA MET A 107 9.21 -1.12 -1.19
C MET A 107 8.97 -2.52 -0.62
N THR A 108 7.83 -3.12 -0.90
CA THR A 108 7.50 -4.46 -0.41
C THR A 108 7.11 -5.45 -1.51
N PHE A 109 6.97 -4.99 -2.74
CA PHE A 109 6.46 -5.80 -3.84
C PHE A 109 7.31 -7.06 -4.06
N HIS A 110 8.64 -6.92 -4.10
CA HIS A 110 9.54 -8.06 -4.31
C HIS A 110 9.46 -9.12 -3.19
N GLU A 111 9.05 -8.71 -1.99
CA GLU A 111 8.97 -9.59 -0.83
C GLU A 111 7.69 -10.40 -0.80
N SER A 112 6.63 -9.86 -1.40
CA SER A 112 5.29 -10.46 -1.35
C SER A 112 4.76 -10.90 -2.70
N THR A 113 5.52 -10.71 -3.78
CA THR A 113 5.06 -11.04 -5.12
C THR A 113 5.02 -12.54 -5.33
N THR A 114 3.83 -13.05 -5.59
CA THR A 114 3.58 -14.42 -5.99
C THR A 114 2.56 -14.41 -7.11
N GLU A 115 2.42 -15.54 -7.81
CA GLU A 115 1.37 -15.69 -8.82
C GLU A 115 -0.02 -15.37 -8.23
N GLY A 116 -0.27 -15.86 -7.01
CA GLY A 116 -1.53 -15.63 -6.32
C GLY A 116 -1.76 -14.16 -5.99
N SER A 117 -0.73 -13.43 -5.53
CA SER A 117 -0.87 -12.01 -5.20
C SER A 117 -1.09 -11.14 -6.43
N ILE A 118 -0.46 -11.47 -7.55
CA ILE A 118 -0.68 -10.78 -8.83
C ILE A 118 -2.11 -11.01 -9.32
N ALA A 119 -2.58 -12.25 -9.26
CA ALA A 119 -3.94 -12.58 -9.67
C ALA A 119 -4.98 -11.86 -8.82
N GLU A 120 -4.77 -11.80 -7.50
CA GLU A 120 -5.68 -11.10 -6.59
C GLU A 120 -5.68 -9.59 -6.83
N ALA A 121 -4.51 -9.00 -7.07
CA ALA A 121 -4.43 -7.57 -7.41
C ALA A 121 -5.21 -7.29 -8.70
N ALA A 122 -5.05 -8.12 -9.72
CA ALA A 122 -5.80 -7.97 -10.97
C ALA A 122 -7.31 -8.12 -10.74
N ARG A 123 -7.72 -9.05 -9.89
CA ARG A 123 -9.13 -9.31 -9.59
C ARG A 123 -9.80 -8.10 -8.94
N VAL A 124 -9.17 -7.49 -7.94
CA VAL A 124 -9.77 -6.40 -7.18
C VAL A 124 -9.62 -5.03 -7.85
N LEU A 125 -8.83 -4.96 -8.91
CA LEU A 125 -8.64 -3.73 -9.66
C LEU A 125 -9.78 -3.54 -10.65
N ALA A 126 -10.38 -2.36 -10.65
CA ALA A 126 -11.46 -2.01 -11.57
C ALA A 126 -10.95 -1.94 -13.01
N GLU A 127 -11.84 -2.11 -13.98
CA GLU A 127 -11.50 -1.95 -15.39
C GLU A 127 -10.93 -0.55 -15.61
N GLY A 128 -9.79 -0.49 -16.29
CA GLY A 128 -9.08 0.78 -16.48
C GLY A 128 -8.26 1.24 -15.29
N GLY A 129 -8.29 0.50 -14.20
CA GLY A 129 -7.49 0.81 -13.02
C GLY A 129 -5.98 0.62 -13.24
N ARG A 130 -5.19 1.17 -12.34
CA ARG A 130 -3.72 1.16 -12.44
C ARG A 130 -3.09 0.49 -11.24
N PHE A 131 -2.10 -0.36 -11.51
CA PHE A 131 -1.23 -0.93 -10.51
C PHE A 131 0.15 -0.26 -10.59
N VAL A 132 0.59 0.34 -9.49
CA VAL A 132 1.89 1.00 -9.40
C VAL A 132 2.73 0.31 -8.33
N ALA A 133 3.87 -0.22 -8.74
CA ALA A 133 4.80 -0.85 -7.82
C ALA A 133 6.12 -0.08 -7.83
N VAL A 134 6.63 0.22 -6.64
CA VAL A 134 7.94 0.82 -6.44
C VAL A 134 8.74 -0.11 -5.55
N ASP A 135 9.84 -0.60 -6.06
CA ASP A 135 10.63 -1.60 -5.37
C ASP A 135 12.11 -1.37 -5.60
N TRP A 136 12.93 -2.04 -4.78
CA TRP A 136 14.37 -2.01 -4.95
C TRP A 136 14.75 -2.75 -6.23
N SER A 137 15.53 -2.11 -7.07
CA SER A 137 16.21 -2.86 -8.12
C SER A 137 17.55 -3.33 -7.58
N ALA A 138 17.83 -4.60 -7.75
CA ALA A 138 19.15 -5.12 -7.51
C ALA A 138 20.06 -4.62 -8.64
N ALA A 139 20.82 -3.59 -8.36
CA ALA A 139 21.78 -3.07 -9.30
C ALA A 139 23.07 -3.90 -9.23
#